data_f1d04caa17914e981a2d35c543b2c47d
#
_entry.id   f1d04caa17914e981a2d35c543b2c47d
#
_cell.length_a   1.000
_cell.length_b   1.000
_cell.length_c   1.000
_cell.angle_alpha   90.00
_cell.angle_beta   90.00
_cell.angle_gamma   90.00
#
_symmetry.space_group_name_H-M   'P 1'
#
loop_
_entity.id
_entity.type
_entity.pdbx_description
1 polymer ?
#
loop_
_entity_poly.entity_id
_entity_poly.type
_entity_poly.pdbx_seq_one_letter_code
_entity_poly.pdbx_strand_id
1 'polypeptide(L)'
;MKKQSQKQKVIYNFEFPSFCDQLDIFGYVFQRISEYQERVRSLHQTVSHFNEFKIDRNTGNHAITSVVNLPNKESKAVLPWGHENPTALDDILLLLSLFTSRQVFSLEQSDAKDAVIVADPREYFFGRNLRTSLEYIPKKKDEFIEYDQGFEKGINDIYKNIRKKDWLQEFGDGYFLFIFREACKRQILETSFTSCWAIWEHLFYLHNKKWLSEDSIRKLPSKEKIAFVLSKYKIKENIEKKDRKGIERFVQIRNRLIHTGRFPDEDSHDQGELFIRITEQIIDSILRLKRSDTMGTLYTLDTFLSGERKGYLSNTKRKG
;
A
#
# COMPACT_ATOMS: atom_id res chain seq x y z
N MET A 1 -17.86 -11.15 -40.80
CA MET A 1 -17.41 -11.41 -39.43
C MET A 1 -17.91 -10.29 -38.52
N LYS A 2 -18.83 -10.58 -37.59
CA LYS A 2 -19.25 -9.61 -36.59
C LYS A 2 -18.04 -9.36 -35.66
N LYS A 3 -17.49 -8.14 -35.63
CA LYS A 3 -16.56 -7.72 -34.58
C LYS A 3 -17.28 -7.96 -33.25
N GLN A 4 -16.84 -8.96 -32.48
CA GLN A 4 -17.26 -9.09 -31.08
C GLN A 4 -16.87 -7.79 -30.41
N SER A 5 -17.86 -7.06 -29.89
CA SER A 5 -17.58 -5.85 -29.09
C SER A 5 -16.77 -6.30 -27.89
N GLN A 6 -15.53 -5.86 -27.82
CA GLN A 6 -14.65 -6.13 -26.68
C GLN A 6 -15.30 -5.53 -25.46
N LYS A 7 -15.50 -6.33 -24.39
CA LYS A 7 -16.05 -5.85 -23.14
C LYS A 7 -15.10 -4.82 -22.52
N GLN A 8 -15.63 -3.71 -22.08
CA GLN A 8 -14.87 -2.64 -21.44
C GLN A 8 -15.44 -2.30 -20.08
N LYS A 9 -14.56 -1.92 -19.15
CA LYS A 9 -14.91 -1.29 -17.88
C LYS A 9 -14.23 0.07 -17.74
N VAL A 10 -14.86 1.00 -17.03
CA VAL A 10 -14.24 2.27 -16.68
C VAL A 10 -13.41 2.10 -15.41
N ILE A 11 -12.27 2.79 -15.38
CA ILE A 11 -11.32 2.76 -14.26
C ILE A 11 -11.23 4.13 -13.63
N TYR A 12 -11.35 4.15 -12.33
CA TYR A 12 -11.29 5.35 -11.50
C TYR A 12 -9.91 5.49 -10.84
N ASN A 13 -9.44 6.72 -10.73
CA ASN A 13 -8.30 7.15 -9.93
C ASN A 13 -6.95 6.55 -10.33
N PHE A 14 -6.84 5.88 -11.46
CA PHE A 14 -5.57 5.33 -11.90
C PHE A 14 -4.75 6.43 -12.60
N GLU A 15 -3.58 6.70 -12.06
CA GLU A 15 -2.60 7.60 -12.65
C GLU A 15 -1.54 6.78 -13.37
N PHE A 16 -1.46 6.97 -14.69
CA PHE A 16 -0.48 6.31 -15.53
C PHE A 16 0.92 6.89 -15.30
N PRO A 17 1.98 6.08 -15.52
CA PRO A 17 3.33 6.61 -15.64
C PRO A 17 3.40 7.72 -16.70
N SER A 18 4.33 8.67 -16.52
CA SER A 18 4.56 9.71 -17.50
C SER A 18 4.81 9.10 -18.89
N PHE A 19 4.34 9.75 -19.94
CA PHE A 19 4.51 9.33 -21.34
C PHE A 19 3.88 7.97 -21.73
N CYS A 20 3.08 7.36 -20.86
CA CYS A 20 2.42 6.10 -21.12
C CYS A 20 0.91 6.31 -21.29
N ASP A 21 0.38 6.06 -22.49
CA ASP A 21 -1.07 6.20 -22.79
C ASP A 21 -1.82 4.88 -22.69
N GLN A 22 -1.08 3.77 -22.69
CA GLN A 22 -1.61 2.43 -22.63
C GLN A 22 -0.70 1.51 -21.82
N LEU A 23 -1.29 0.58 -21.07
CA LEU A 23 -0.60 -0.49 -20.34
C LEU A 23 -1.30 -1.82 -20.60
N ASP A 24 -0.53 -2.86 -20.86
CA ASP A 24 -1.01 -4.25 -20.90
C ASP A 24 -0.57 -4.98 -19.64
N ILE A 25 -1.51 -5.21 -18.75
CA ILE A 25 -1.27 -5.93 -17.50
C ILE A 25 -2.03 -7.25 -17.57
N PHE A 26 -1.29 -8.31 -17.82
CA PHE A 26 -1.83 -9.67 -17.88
C PHE A 26 -2.95 -9.84 -18.91
N GLY A 27 -2.89 -9.13 -20.04
CA GLY A 27 -3.90 -9.14 -21.10
C GLY A 27 -5.08 -8.20 -20.85
N TYR A 28 -5.08 -7.45 -19.76
CA TYR A 28 -5.98 -6.34 -19.52
C TYR A 28 -5.34 -5.05 -20.03
N VAL A 29 -5.93 -4.49 -21.08
CA VAL A 29 -5.37 -3.31 -21.74
C VAL A 29 -6.01 -2.05 -21.20
N PHE A 30 -5.29 -1.34 -20.35
CA PHE A 30 -5.69 -0.05 -19.79
C PHE A 30 -5.34 1.06 -20.77
N GLN A 31 -6.25 1.98 -21.04
CA GLN A 31 -6.05 3.10 -21.94
C GLN A 31 -6.54 4.39 -21.29
N ARG A 32 -5.74 5.46 -21.38
CA ARG A 32 -6.18 6.79 -20.94
C ARG A 32 -7.43 7.23 -21.71
N ILE A 33 -8.31 7.96 -21.03
CA ILE A 33 -9.41 8.67 -21.69
C ILE A 33 -8.92 9.99 -22.29
N SER A 34 -9.70 10.61 -23.18
CA SER A 34 -9.36 11.88 -23.83
C SER A 34 -9.13 13.01 -22.82
N GLU A 35 -9.91 13.06 -21.76
CA GLU A 35 -9.87 14.09 -20.70
C GLU A 35 -8.90 13.71 -19.54
N TYR A 36 -8.01 12.75 -19.75
CA TYR A 36 -7.14 12.18 -18.70
C TYR A 36 -6.41 13.25 -17.88
N GLN A 37 -5.77 14.21 -18.55
CA GLN A 37 -4.95 15.24 -17.87
C GLN A 37 -5.79 16.13 -16.95
N GLU A 38 -7.00 16.49 -17.37
CA GLU A 38 -7.94 17.27 -16.57
C GLU A 38 -8.41 16.48 -15.36
N ARG A 39 -8.77 15.22 -15.57
CA ARG A 39 -9.22 14.31 -14.49
C ARG A 39 -8.15 14.07 -13.46
N VAL A 40 -6.91 13.78 -13.87
CA VAL A 40 -5.78 13.60 -12.94
C VAL A 40 -5.48 14.90 -12.21
N ARG A 41 -5.53 16.05 -12.88
CA ARG A 41 -5.34 17.34 -12.21
C ARG A 41 -6.38 17.57 -11.10
N SER A 42 -7.64 17.19 -11.31
CA SER A 42 -8.67 17.28 -10.27
C SER A 42 -8.36 16.39 -9.06
N LEU A 43 -7.81 15.21 -9.27
CA LEU A 43 -7.33 14.33 -8.18
C LEU A 43 -6.19 14.97 -7.39
N HIS A 44 -5.24 15.64 -8.06
CA HIS A 44 -4.12 16.31 -7.41
C HIS A 44 -4.54 17.57 -6.63
N GLN A 45 -5.49 18.33 -7.16
CA GLN A 45 -5.99 19.53 -6.47
C GLN A 45 -6.59 19.20 -5.10
N THR A 46 -7.26 18.07 -5.01
CA THR A 46 -7.81 17.62 -3.73
C THR A 46 -6.72 17.32 -2.70
N VAL A 47 -5.58 16.81 -3.14
CA VAL A 47 -4.43 16.53 -2.25
C VAL A 47 -3.79 17.81 -1.73
N SER A 48 -3.67 18.86 -2.57
CA SER A 48 -3.07 20.13 -2.15
C SER A 48 -3.90 20.86 -1.09
N HIS A 49 -5.22 20.72 -1.11
CA HIS A 49 -6.08 21.28 -0.07
C HIS A 49 -5.99 20.57 1.28
N PHE A 50 -5.48 19.36 1.32
CA PHE A 50 -5.28 18.62 2.56
C PHE A 50 -4.27 19.29 3.50
N ASN A 51 -3.24 19.94 2.95
CA ASN A 51 -2.25 20.70 3.74
C ASN A 51 -2.84 21.95 4.43
N GLU A 52 -4.01 22.42 3.99
CA GLU A 52 -4.68 23.60 4.55
C GLU A 52 -5.87 23.26 5.47
N PHE A 53 -6.16 21.98 5.73
CA PHE A 53 -7.34 21.51 6.48
C PHE A 53 -8.70 22.00 5.95
N LYS A 54 -8.76 22.51 4.73
CA LYS A 54 -10.00 22.90 4.08
C LYS A 54 -10.47 21.75 3.19
N ILE A 55 -11.28 20.88 3.76
CA ILE A 55 -11.94 19.81 3.00
C ILE A 55 -13.14 20.43 2.30
N ASP A 56 -13.04 20.67 1.00
CA ASP A 56 -14.21 20.95 0.19
C ASP A 56 -14.97 19.63 -0.05
N ARG A 57 -16.04 19.44 0.71
CA ARG A 57 -16.89 18.24 0.66
C ARG A 57 -17.62 18.07 -0.68
N ASN A 58 -17.59 19.07 -1.55
CA ASN A 58 -18.35 19.10 -2.80
C ASN A 58 -17.55 18.63 -4.01
N THR A 59 -16.23 18.50 -3.91
CA THR A 59 -15.43 17.95 -5.00
C THR A 59 -15.33 16.45 -4.84
N GLY A 60 -16.18 15.73 -5.54
CA GLY A 60 -16.12 14.26 -5.63
C GLY A 60 -14.72 13.82 -6.08
N ASN A 61 -14.00 13.11 -5.23
CA ASN A 61 -12.58 12.82 -5.39
C ASN A 61 -12.29 11.57 -6.21
N HIS A 62 -13.27 11.12 -6.96
CA HIS A 62 -13.12 10.01 -7.88
C HIS A 62 -13.27 10.52 -9.30
N ALA A 63 -12.26 10.28 -10.10
CA ALA A 63 -12.26 10.63 -11.50
C ALA A 63 -12.07 9.37 -12.35
N ILE A 64 -12.89 9.22 -13.38
CA ILE A 64 -12.62 8.27 -14.45
C ILE A 64 -11.36 8.75 -15.15
N THR A 65 -10.32 7.93 -15.14
CA THR A 65 -9.02 8.25 -15.74
C THR A 65 -8.69 7.37 -16.92
N SER A 66 -9.29 6.18 -16.98
CA SER A 66 -9.03 5.23 -18.06
C SER A 66 -10.18 4.27 -18.28
N VAL A 67 -10.11 3.55 -19.37
CA VAL A 67 -10.91 2.37 -19.66
C VAL A 67 -9.99 1.15 -19.72
N VAL A 68 -10.51 -0.02 -19.36
CA VAL A 68 -9.83 -1.28 -19.53
C VAL A 68 -10.57 -2.18 -20.52
N ASN A 69 -9.85 -2.67 -21.52
CA ASN A 69 -10.33 -3.71 -22.42
C ASN A 69 -10.07 -5.06 -21.76
N LEU A 70 -11.12 -5.86 -21.61
CA LEU A 70 -11.05 -7.15 -20.98
C LEU A 70 -10.53 -8.21 -21.97
N PRO A 71 -9.74 -9.19 -21.51
CA PRO A 71 -9.35 -10.33 -22.36
C PRO A 71 -10.57 -11.18 -22.72
N ASN A 72 -10.52 -11.89 -23.83
CA ASN A 72 -11.62 -12.77 -24.28
C ASN A 72 -12.01 -13.82 -23.22
N LYS A 73 -11.05 -14.24 -22.40
CA LYS A 73 -11.25 -15.16 -21.28
C LYS A 73 -10.59 -14.58 -20.04
N GLU A 74 -11.40 -14.16 -19.09
CA GLU A 74 -10.92 -13.66 -17.81
C GLU A 74 -10.40 -14.82 -16.94
N SER A 75 -9.26 -14.60 -16.30
CA SER A 75 -8.72 -15.50 -15.29
C SER A 75 -9.38 -15.19 -13.94
N LYS A 76 -9.50 -16.21 -13.09
CA LYS A 76 -9.93 -16.03 -11.70
C LYS A 76 -8.88 -15.26 -10.89
N ALA A 77 -9.33 -14.49 -9.94
CA ALA A 77 -8.48 -13.91 -8.91
C ALA A 77 -7.77 -15.00 -8.10
N VAL A 78 -6.64 -14.65 -7.51
CA VAL A 78 -5.89 -15.52 -6.59
C VAL A 78 -5.93 -15.01 -5.16
N LEU A 79 -6.27 -13.73 -4.98
CA LEU A 79 -6.43 -13.11 -3.67
C LEU A 79 -7.86 -13.34 -3.12
N PRO A 80 -8.05 -13.28 -1.78
CA PRO A 80 -9.28 -13.68 -1.11
C PRO A 80 -10.35 -12.57 -1.12
N TRP A 81 -10.94 -12.33 -2.26
CA TRP A 81 -12.03 -11.36 -2.41
C TRP A 81 -13.31 -11.82 -1.72
N GLY A 82 -14.00 -10.88 -1.04
CA GLY A 82 -15.25 -11.17 -0.35
C GLY A 82 -16.51 -11.14 -1.23
N HIS A 83 -16.38 -10.96 -2.55
CA HIS A 83 -17.51 -10.93 -3.48
C HIS A 83 -17.53 -12.17 -4.40
N GLU A 84 -18.66 -12.41 -5.04
CA GLU A 84 -18.82 -13.52 -5.97
C GLU A 84 -18.02 -13.30 -7.26
N ASN A 85 -17.40 -14.38 -7.74
CA ASN A 85 -16.69 -14.43 -9.02
C ASN A 85 -15.58 -13.37 -9.23
N PRO A 86 -14.65 -13.19 -8.29
CA PRO A 86 -13.55 -12.25 -8.48
C PRO A 86 -12.65 -12.68 -9.64
N THR A 87 -12.17 -11.71 -10.40
CA THR A 87 -11.33 -11.92 -11.57
C THR A 87 -9.90 -11.41 -11.35
N ALA A 88 -9.03 -11.74 -12.25
CA ALA A 88 -7.66 -11.20 -12.26
C ALA A 88 -7.62 -9.67 -12.30
N LEU A 89 -8.66 -9.02 -12.86
CA LEU A 89 -8.76 -7.56 -12.84
C LEU A 89 -8.83 -7.02 -11.40
N ASP A 90 -9.59 -7.68 -10.54
CA ASP A 90 -9.72 -7.27 -9.13
C ASP A 90 -8.36 -7.30 -8.43
N ASP A 91 -7.57 -8.37 -8.61
CA ASP A 91 -6.21 -8.46 -8.08
C ASP A 91 -5.31 -7.35 -8.63
N ILE A 92 -5.39 -7.07 -9.93
CA ILE A 92 -4.61 -6.02 -10.59
C ILE A 92 -4.98 -4.65 -10.03
N LEU A 93 -6.27 -4.35 -9.85
CA LEU A 93 -6.74 -3.09 -9.29
C LEU A 93 -6.30 -2.90 -7.83
N LEU A 94 -6.25 -3.99 -7.04
CA LEU A 94 -5.67 -3.94 -5.69
C LEU A 94 -4.18 -3.58 -5.74
N LEU A 95 -3.40 -4.23 -6.61
CA LEU A 95 -1.99 -3.92 -6.78
C LEU A 95 -1.79 -2.46 -7.24
N LEU A 96 -2.55 -2.01 -8.25
CA LEU A 96 -2.51 -0.62 -8.69
C LEU A 96 -2.84 0.36 -7.55
N SER A 97 -3.81 0.01 -6.69
CA SER A 97 -4.15 0.81 -5.51
C SER A 97 -2.98 0.92 -4.53
N LEU A 98 -2.30 -0.20 -4.26
CA LEU A 98 -1.12 -0.23 -3.39
C LEU A 98 0.05 0.58 -3.97
N PHE A 99 0.23 0.55 -5.30
CA PHE A 99 1.33 1.25 -5.98
C PHE A 99 1.10 2.74 -6.07
N THR A 100 -0.11 3.15 -6.46
CA THR A 100 -0.44 4.57 -6.63
C THR A 100 -0.82 5.24 -5.31
N SER A 101 -0.95 4.48 -4.23
CA SER A 101 -1.46 4.96 -2.93
C SER A 101 -2.84 5.62 -3.05
N ARG A 102 -3.65 5.14 -3.99
CA ARG A 102 -5.02 5.57 -4.23
C ARG A 102 -5.92 4.36 -4.38
N GLN A 103 -7.18 4.51 -4.10
CA GLN A 103 -8.15 3.48 -4.44
C GLN A 103 -8.39 3.48 -5.95
N VAL A 104 -7.83 2.51 -6.64
CA VAL A 104 -8.13 2.23 -8.05
C VAL A 104 -9.22 1.17 -8.09
N PHE A 105 -10.31 1.45 -8.78
CA PHE A 105 -11.43 0.52 -8.90
C PHE A 105 -12.11 0.63 -10.27
N SER A 106 -12.94 -0.34 -10.60
CA SER A 106 -13.67 -0.38 -11.86
C SER A 106 -15.17 -0.45 -11.64
N LEU A 107 -15.92 0.14 -12.59
CA LEU A 107 -17.35 -0.07 -12.73
C LEU A 107 -17.67 -0.48 -14.17
N GLU A 108 -18.81 -1.15 -14.38
CA GLU A 108 -19.35 -1.34 -15.73
C GLU A 108 -19.66 0.03 -16.35
N GLN A 109 -19.47 0.15 -17.65
CA GLN A 109 -19.68 1.44 -18.33
C GLN A 109 -21.12 1.95 -18.24
N SER A 110 -22.11 1.03 -18.17
CA SER A 110 -23.52 1.34 -17.91
C SER A 110 -23.73 1.96 -16.53
N ASP A 111 -23.05 1.41 -15.51
CA ASP A 111 -23.24 1.79 -14.11
C ASP A 111 -22.54 3.11 -13.79
N ALA A 112 -21.48 3.43 -14.54
CA ALA A 112 -20.70 4.65 -14.36
C ALA A 112 -21.49 5.94 -14.59
N LYS A 113 -22.60 5.88 -15.33
CA LYS A 113 -23.45 7.04 -15.62
C LYS A 113 -24.35 7.43 -14.44
N ASP A 114 -24.75 6.44 -13.65
CA ASP A 114 -25.73 6.59 -12.56
C ASP A 114 -25.14 6.28 -11.18
N ALA A 115 -23.87 5.92 -11.12
CA ALA A 115 -23.22 5.55 -9.87
C ALA A 115 -23.04 6.78 -8.98
N VAL A 116 -23.80 6.84 -7.89
CA VAL A 116 -23.47 7.69 -6.75
C VAL A 116 -22.30 7.04 -6.03
N ILE A 117 -21.08 7.45 -6.38
CA ILE A 117 -19.88 6.99 -5.71
C ILE A 117 -19.84 7.71 -4.38
N VAL A 118 -20.32 7.03 -3.35
CA VAL A 118 -20.13 7.45 -1.96
C VAL A 118 -18.69 7.10 -1.58
N ALA A 119 -17.78 7.94 -2.02
CA ALA A 119 -16.40 7.79 -1.68
C ALA A 119 -16.07 8.71 -0.52
N ASP A 120 -15.28 8.20 0.39
CA ASP A 120 -14.63 9.05 1.36
C ASP A 120 -13.49 9.80 0.64
N PRO A 121 -13.56 11.13 0.50
CA PRO A 121 -12.55 11.93 -0.18
C PRO A 121 -11.15 11.84 0.47
N ARG A 122 -11.05 11.17 1.59
CA ARG A 122 -9.88 11.09 2.45
C ARG A 122 -9.16 9.74 2.35
N GLU A 123 -9.26 9.05 1.22
CA GLU A 123 -8.54 7.80 0.94
C GLU A 123 -7.05 7.98 0.71
N TYR A 124 -6.44 8.99 1.32
CA TYR A 124 -5.03 9.27 1.16
C TYR A 124 -4.24 8.82 2.37
N PHE A 125 -3.12 8.22 2.08
CA PHE A 125 -2.14 7.86 3.07
C PHE A 125 -1.56 9.12 3.72
N PHE A 126 -1.49 9.17 5.04
CA PHE A 126 -0.94 10.30 5.78
C PHE A 126 0.46 10.67 5.27
N GLY A 127 0.63 11.92 4.85
CA GLY A 127 1.93 12.49 4.46
C GLY A 127 2.58 11.85 3.23
N ARG A 128 1.89 10.99 2.48
CA ARG A 128 2.41 10.45 1.24
C ARG A 128 2.22 11.43 0.10
N ASN A 129 3.31 11.80 -0.51
CA ASN A 129 3.26 12.32 -1.85
C ASN A 129 2.79 11.19 -2.77
N LEU A 130 1.73 11.43 -3.52
CA LEU A 130 1.30 10.53 -4.58
C LEU A 130 2.47 10.31 -5.52
N ARG A 131 2.93 9.08 -5.60
CA ARG A 131 4.08 8.74 -6.41
C ARG A 131 3.67 7.88 -7.56
N THR A 132 3.87 8.41 -8.71
CA THR A 132 3.81 7.69 -9.98
C THR A 132 5.13 6.98 -10.28
N SER A 133 6.18 7.25 -9.47
CA SER A 133 7.51 6.72 -9.69
C SER A 133 7.76 5.46 -8.87
N LEU A 134 7.46 4.33 -9.43
CA LEU A 134 7.86 3.03 -8.90
C LEU A 134 9.06 2.52 -9.70
N GLU A 135 10.18 2.36 -9.03
CA GLU A 135 11.29 1.60 -9.57
C GLU A 135 11.03 0.12 -9.27
N TYR A 136 10.95 -0.69 -10.31
CA TYR A 136 10.99 -2.13 -10.17
C TYR A 136 12.45 -2.59 -10.13
N ILE A 137 12.81 -3.39 -9.14
CA ILE A 137 14.15 -3.97 -9.03
C ILE A 137 14.16 -5.31 -9.78
N PRO A 138 14.78 -5.40 -10.97
CA PRO A 138 14.88 -6.65 -11.67
C PRO A 138 15.76 -7.63 -10.87
N LYS A 139 15.50 -8.94 -11.02
CA LYS A 139 16.30 -9.98 -10.36
C LYS A 139 17.77 -10.01 -10.84
N LYS A 140 18.05 -9.50 -12.05
CA LYS A 140 19.38 -9.40 -12.63
C LYS A 140 19.84 -7.94 -12.60
N LYS A 141 21.04 -7.71 -12.08
CA LYS A 141 21.62 -6.37 -11.88
C LYS A 141 21.91 -5.58 -13.16
N ASP A 142 21.83 -6.20 -14.33
CA ASP A 142 22.40 -5.63 -15.58
C ASP A 142 21.34 -5.16 -16.59
N GLU A 143 20.05 -5.21 -16.26
CA GLU A 143 19.01 -4.65 -17.13
C GLU A 143 18.70 -3.22 -16.73
N PHE A 144 19.23 -2.25 -17.49
CA PHE A 144 18.75 -0.88 -17.44
C PHE A 144 17.36 -0.83 -18.08
N ILE A 145 16.31 -0.63 -17.28
CA ILE A 145 14.94 -0.55 -17.78
C ILE A 145 14.56 0.91 -17.82
N GLU A 146 14.23 1.41 -19.01
CA GLU A 146 13.60 2.71 -19.14
C GLU A 146 12.35 2.77 -18.27
N TYR A 147 12.16 3.87 -17.57
CA TYR A 147 11.19 4.08 -16.50
C TYR A 147 9.76 3.62 -16.84
N ASP A 148 9.27 3.92 -18.05
CA ASP A 148 7.89 3.61 -18.47
C ASP A 148 7.68 2.12 -18.75
N GLN A 149 8.67 1.45 -19.32
CA GLN A 149 8.64 0.00 -19.52
C GLN A 149 8.78 -0.76 -18.20
N GLY A 150 9.45 -0.14 -17.20
CA GLY A 150 9.63 -0.70 -15.87
C GLY A 150 8.33 -0.90 -15.11
N PHE A 151 7.37 0.03 -15.22
CA PHE A 151 6.10 -0.04 -14.49
C PHE A 151 5.24 -1.21 -14.97
N GLU A 152 4.96 -1.31 -16.27
CA GLU A 152 4.16 -2.40 -16.84
C GLU A 152 4.80 -3.77 -16.58
N LYS A 153 6.10 -3.90 -16.87
CA LYS A 153 6.87 -5.12 -16.61
C LYS A 153 6.84 -5.46 -15.12
N GLY A 154 7.04 -4.48 -14.26
CA GLY A 154 7.05 -4.66 -12.80
C GLY A 154 5.74 -5.22 -12.28
N ILE A 155 4.61 -4.62 -12.65
CA ILE A 155 3.28 -5.10 -12.24
C ILE A 155 3.01 -6.50 -12.79
N ASN A 156 3.32 -6.74 -14.05
CA ASN A 156 3.17 -8.05 -14.66
C ASN A 156 3.99 -9.12 -13.91
N ASP A 157 5.23 -8.82 -13.56
CA ASP A 157 6.11 -9.74 -12.83
C ASP A 157 5.62 -9.99 -11.41
N ILE A 158 5.13 -8.96 -10.72
CA ILE A 158 4.54 -9.09 -9.39
C ILE A 158 3.28 -9.93 -9.48
N TYR A 159 2.38 -9.61 -10.41
CA TYR A 159 1.15 -10.37 -10.56
C TYR A 159 1.41 -11.83 -10.89
N LYS A 160 2.35 -12.13 -11.80
CA LYS A 160 2.80 -13.49 -12.06
C LYS A 160 3.40 -14.16 -10.82
N ASN A 161 4.09 -13.39 -9.96
CA ASN A 161 4.72 -13.93 -8.76
C ASN A 161 3.72 -14.29 -7.67
N ILE A 162 2.71 -13.46 -7.40
CA ILE A 162 1.68 -13.77 -6.39
C ILE A 162 0.81 -14.98 -6.79
N ARG A 163 0.74 -15.30 -8.07
CA ARG A 163 0.06 -16.50 -8.59
C ARG A 163 0.85 -17.79 -8.41
N LYS A 164 2.14 -17.73 -8.03
CA LYS A 164 2.97 -18.91 -7.86
C LYS A 164 2.61 -19.64 -6.56
N LYS A 165 2.64 -20.96 -6.62
CA LYS A 165 2.41 -21.82 -5.46
C LYS A 165 3.36 -21.48 -4.30
N ASP A 166 4.62 -21.21 -4.59
CA ASP A 166 5.63 -20.89 -3.57
C ASP A 166 5.29 -19.59 -2.84
N TRP A 167 4.81 -18.57 -3.56
CA TRP A 167 4.38 -17.33 -2.95
C TRP A 167 3.18 -17.56 -2.02
N LEU A 168 2.18 -18.30 -2.49
CA LEU A 168 1.00 -18.66 -1.69
C LEU A 168 1.35 -19.53 -0.48
N GLN A 169 2.36 -20.41 -0.60
CA GLN A 169 2.85 -21.19 0.53
C GLN A 169 3.57 -20.34 1.57
N GLU A 170 4.29 -19.29 1.16
CA GLU A 170 5.02 -18.39 2.05
C GLU A 170 4.10 -17.36 2.70
N PHE A 171 3.20 -16.76 1.93
CA PHE A 171 2.41 -15.60 2.35
C PHE A 171 0.91 -15.91 2.53
N GLY A 172 0.51 -17.17 2.43
CA GLY A 172 -0.89 -17.58 2.53
C GLY A 172 -1.70 -17.05 1.34
N ASP A 173 -2.93 -16.65 1.62
CA ASP A 173 -3.85 -16.08 0.62
C ASP A 173 -3.56 -14.60 0.29
N GLY A 174 -2.58 -13.98 0.93
CA GLY A 174 -2.25 -12.57 0.72
C GLY A 174 -3.22 -11.58 1.38
N TYR A 175 -4.06 -12.02 2.32
CA TYR A 175 -5.08 -11.17 2.97
C TYR A 175 -4.49 -9.92 3.63
N PHE A 176 -3.24 -9.94 4.07
CA PHE A 176 -2.56 -8.77 4.63
C PHE A 176 -2.45 -7.59 3.65
N LEU A 177 -2.49 -7.83 2.34
CA LEU A 177 -2.53 -6.76 1.32
C LEU A 177 -3.84 -5.96 1.41
N PHE A 178 -4.96 -6.64 1.66
CA PHE A 178 -6.26 -5.99 1.88
C PHE A 178 -6.26 -5.20 3.17
N ILE A 179 -5.75 -5.79 4.27
CA ILE A 179 -5.63 -5.10 5.55
C ILE A 179 -4.80 -3.82 5.38
N PHE A 180 -3.68 -3.89 4.64
CA PHE A 180 -2.82 -2.74 4.40
C PHE A 180 -3.52 -1.67 3.56
N ARG A 181 -4.20 -2.06 2.48
CA ARG A 181 -5.00 -1.13 1.69
C ARG A 181 -6.05 -0.41 2.55
N GLU A 182 -6.78 -1.15 3.38
CA GLU A 182 -7.78 -0.57 4.27
C GLU A 182 -7.14 0.32 5.36
N ALA A 183 -5.99 -0.06 5.90
CA ALA A 183 -5.22 0.79 6.80
C ALA A 183 -4.85 2.13 6.16
N CYS A 184 -4.48 2.11 4.87
CA CYS A 184 -4.15 3.32 4.12
C CYS A 184 -5.34 4.26 3.89
N LYS A 185 -6.56 3.74 3.87
CA LYS A 185 -7.80 4.53 3.70
C LYS A 185 -8.28 5.22 4.97
N ARG A 186 -7.81 4.76 6.14
CA ARG A 186 -8.33 5.24 7.42
C ARG A 186 -7.83 6.64 7.70
N GLN A 187 -8.74 7.49 8.17
CA GLN A 187 -8.45 8.84 8.61
C GLN A 187 -7.93 8.91 10.04
N ILE A 188 -8.21 7.85 10.79
CA ILE A 188 -7.85 7.73 12.19
C ILE A 188 -6.56 6.92 12.23
N LEU A 189 -5.48 7.60 12.59
CA LEU A 189 -4.13 7.03 12.61
C LEU A 189 -4.04 5.82 13.54
N GLU A 190 -4.76 5.84 14.65
CA GLU A 190 -4.87 4.75 15.61
C GLU A 190 -5.41 3.46 14.98
N THR A 191 -6.42 3.58 14.13
CA THR A 191 -6.98 2.44 13.41
C THR A 191 -6.00 1.89 12.39
N SER A 192 -5.31 2.78 11.67
CA SER A 192 -4.28 2.40 10.69
C SER A 192 -3.11 1.70 11.37
N PHE A 193 -2.65 2.22 12.51
CA PHE A 193 -1.61 1.61 13.32
C PHE A 193 -2.01 0.19 13.79
N THR A 194 -3.22 0.04 14.32
CA THR A 194 -3.73 -1.26 14.79
C THR A 194 -3.83 -2.27 13.65
N SER A 195 -4.29 -1.83 12.48
CA SER A 195 -4.36 -2.69 11.30
C SER A 195 -2.96 -3.12 10.83
N CYS A 196 -2.01 -2.19 10.79
CA CYS A 196 -0.61 -2.52 10.48
C CYS A 196 0.01 -3.47 11.52
N TRP A 197 -0.33 -3.31 12.80
CA TRP A 197 0.10 -4.25 13.84
C TRP A 197 -0.39 -5.67 13.58
N ALA A 198 -1.67 -5.81 13.20
CA ALA A 198 -2.23 -7.12 12.85
C ALA A 198 -1.49 -7.76 11.66
N ILE A 199 -1.04 -6.96 10.67
CA ILE A 199 -0.22 -7.46 9.56
C ILE A 199 1.10 -8.05 10.09
N TRP A 200 1.79 -7.37 11.01
CA TRP A 200 3.07 -7.86 11.55
C TRP A 200 2.91 -9.16 12.33
N GLU A 201 1.86 -9.26 13.15
CA GLU A 201 1.53 -10.50 13.88
C GLU A 201 1.22 -11.65 12.89
N HIS A 202 0.47 -11.35 11.83
CA HIS A 202 0.14 -12.33 10.80
C HIS A 202 1.38 -12.78 10.00
N LEU A 203 2.24 -11.85 9.59
CA LEU A 203 3.49 -12.19 8.90
C LEU A 203 4.41 -13.03 9.79
N PHE A 204 4.51 -12.68 11.09
CA PHE A 204 5.24 -13.50 12.04
C PHE A 204 4.69 -14.93 12.11
N TYR A 205 3.35 -15.07 12.21
CA TYR A 205 2.68 -16.36 12.22
C TYR A 205 2.98 -17.15 10.94
N LEU A 206 2.83 -16.57 9.77
CA LEU A 206 3.06 -17.24 8.49
C LEU A 206 4.46 -17.85 8.38
N HIS A 207 5.49 -17.12 8.82
CA HIS A 207 6.86 -17.59 8.75
C HIS A 207 7.22 -18.66 9.80
N ASN A 208 6.46 -18.72 10.88
CA ASN A 208 6.82 -19.56 12.02
C ASN A 208 5.88 -20.77 12.24
N LYS A 209 4.68 -20.77 11.65
CA LYS A 209 3.65 -21.83 11.85
C LYS A 209 4.08 -23.24 11.45
N LYS A 210 5.16 -23.40 10.66
CA LYS A 210 5.65 -24.72 10.25
C LYS A 210 6.46 -25.43 11.33
N TRP A 211 7.01 -24.69 12.30
CA TRP A 211 7.95 -25.19 13.30
C TRP A 211 7.67 -24.71 14.73
N LEU A 212 6.76 -23.76 14.91
CA LEU A 212 6.23 -23.37 16.21
C LEU A 212 4.73 -23.70 16.29
N SER A 213 4.27 -24.18 17.42
CA SER A 213 2.83 -24.36 17.69
C SER A 213 2.16 -22.98 17.83
N GLU A 214 0.85 -22.91 17.55
CA GLU A 214 0.06 -21.69 17.73
C GLU A 214 0.14 -21.16 19.17
N ASP A 215 0.14 -22.05 20.17
CA ASP A 215 0.27 -21.66 21.57
C ASP A 215 1.66 -21.05 21.86
N SER A 216 2.72 -21.63 21.29
CA SER A 216 4.07 -21.05 21.38
C SER A 216 4.15 -19.68 20.73
N ILE A 217 3.57 -19.53 19.52
CA ILE A 217 3.52 -18.26 18.81
C ILE A 217 2.77 -17.21 19.63
N ARG A 218 1.64 -17.59 20.23
CA ARG A 218 0.82 -16.68 21.04
C ARG A 218 1.56 -16.20 22.30
N LYS A 219 2.35 -17.07 22.94
CA LYS A 219 3.10 -16.76 24.16
C LYS A 219 4.34 -15.90 23.94
N LEU A 220 4.85 -15.83 22.70
CA LEU A 220 6.02 -15.01 22.41
C LEU A 220 5.72 -13.51 22.64
N PRO A 221 6.63 -12.78 23.30
CA PRO A 221 6.49 -11.35 23.50
C PRO A 221 6.42 -10.60 22.16
N SER A 222 5.52 -9.61 22.05
CA SER A 222 5.36 -8.82 20.81
C SER A 222 6.66 -8.18 20.35
N LYS A 223 7.55 -7.78 21.27
CA LYS A 223 8.85 -7.21 20.92
C LYS A 223 9.74 -8.17 20.13
N GLU A 224 9.69 -9.47 20.42
CA GLU A 224 10.44 -10.48 19.70
C GLU A 224 9.87 -10.71 18.30
N LYS A 225 8.54 -10.68 18.18
CA LYS A 225 7.86 -10.77 16.88
C LYS A 225 8.23 -9.59 15.98
N ILE A 226 8.22 -8.34 16.52
CA ILE A 226 8.63 -7.15 15.79
C ILE A 226 10.09 -7.26 15.33
N ALA A 227 11.00 -7.62 16.24
CA ALA A 227 12.40 -7.77 15.92
C ALA A 227 12.62 -8.79 14.80
N PHE A 228 11.90 -9.94 14.86
CA PHE A 228 11.94 -10.94 13.80
C PHE A 228 11.48 -10.37 12.45
N VAL A 229 10.34 -9.67 12.41
CA VAL A 229 9.78 -9.12 11.15
C VAL A 229 10.73 -8.08 10.56
N LEU A 230 11.29 -7.17 11.36
CA LEU A 230 12.28 -6.20 10.89
C LEU A 230 13.49 -6.87 10.25
N SER A 231 14.01 -7.92 10.90
CA SER A 231 15.18 -8.66 10.42
C SER A 231 14.84 -9.50 9.17
N LYS A 232 13.72 -10.22 9.19
CA LYS A 232 13.28 -11.08 8.09
C LYS A 232 13.15 -10.33 6.76
N TYR A 233 12.63 -9.12 6.81
CA TYR A 233 12.44 -8.26 5.61
C TYR A 233 13.60 -7.30 5.37
N LYS A 234 14.71 -7.46 6.07
CA LYS A 234 15.92 -6.63 5.93
C LYS A 234 15.67 -5.13 6.12
N ILE A 235 14.66 -4.78 6.90
CA ILE A 235 14.40 -3.41 7.30
C ILE A 235 15.47 -2.97 8.31
N LYS A 236 15.81 -3.86 9.23
CA LYS A 236 16.94 -3.75 10.16
C LYS A 236 17.56 -5.13 10.34
N GLU A 237 18.73 -5.35 9.76
CA GLU A 237 19.36 -6.68 9.77
C GLU A 237 19.88 -7.07 11.16
N ASN A 238 20.51 -6.12 11.86
CA ASN A 238 21.10 -6.35 13.17
C ASN A 238 20.32 -5.60 14.25
N ILE A 239 19.52 -6.32 15.04
CA ILE A 239 18.75 -5.76 16.15
C ILE A 239 19.65 -5.75 17.40
N GLU A 240 20.27 -4.61 17.68
CA GLU A 240 21.13 -4.44 18.83
C GLU A 240 20.33 -4.19 20.13
N LYS A 241 21.02 -4.25 21.30
CA LYS A 241 20.38 -3.97 22.58
C LYS A 241 19.75 -2.58 22.67
N LYS A 242 20.37 -1.58 22.02
CA LYS A 242 19.83 -0.21 21.95
C LYS A 242 18.51 -0.14 21.17
N ASP A 243 18.36 -0.97 20.13
CA ASP A 243 17.15 -0.99 19.29
C ASP A 243 15.91 -1.48 20.05
N ARG A 244 16.13 -2.26 21.14
CA ARG A 244 15.04 -2.81 21.95
C ARG A 244 14.18 -1.75 22.62
N LYS A 245 14.75 -0.59 22.96
CA LYS A 245 13.99 0.53 23.56
C LYS A 245 12.93 1.06 22.57
N GLY A 246 13.30 1.26 21.31
CA GLY A 246 12.36 1.69 20.30
C GLY A 246 11.28 0.65 20.01
N ILE A 247 11.65 -0.63 19.93
CA ILE A 247 10.69 -1.72 19.76
C ILE A 247 9.73 -1.79 20.97
N GLU A 248 10.24 -1.67 22.19
CA GLU A 248 9.41 -1.65 23.40
C GLU A 248 8.44 -0.44 23.38
N ARG A 249 8.88 0.70 22.85
CA ARG A 249 7.99 1.87 22.70
C ARG A 249 6.82 1.59 21.74
N PHE A 250 7.04 0.94 20.62
CA PHE A 250 5.94 0.52 19.75
C PHE A 250 4.95 -0.40 20.48
N VAL A 251 5.46 -1.36 21.28
CA VAL A 251 4.61 -2.23 22.09
C VAL A 251 3.81 -1.44 23.14
N GLN A 252 4.42 -0.45 23.79
CA GLN A 252 3.73 0.40 24.77
C GLN A 252 2.63 1.23 24.12
N ILE A 253 2.90 1.82 22.94
CA ILE A 253 1.90 2.57 22.16
C ILE A 253 0.70 1.67 21.85
N ARG A 254 0.96 0.48 21.30
CA ARG A 254 -0.09 -0.49 20.98
C ARG A 254 -0.91 -0.87 22.20
N ASN A 255 -0.25 -1.21 23.31
CA ASN A 255 -0.95 -1.61 24.51
C ASN A 255 -1.82 -0.46 25.06
N ARG A 256 -1.29 0.75 25.10
CA ARG A 256 -2.07 1.91 25.50
C ARG A 256 -3.27 2.15 24.59
N LEU A 257 -3.03 2.10 23.29
CA LEU A 257 -4.07 2.30 22.28
C LEU A 257 -5.23 1.30 22.42
N ILE A 258 -4.93 0.01 22.65
CA ILE A 258 -5.98 -1.00 22.84
C ILE A 258 -6.84 -0.72 24.08
N HIS A 259 -6.25 -0.20 25.15
CA HIS A 259 -6.98 0.07 26.39
C HIS A 259 -7.73 1.41 26.38
N THR A 260 -7.23 2.41 25.67
CA THR A 260 -7.77 3.78 25.71
C THR A 260 -8.41 4.25 24.40
N GLY A 261 -8.19 3.55 23.30
CA GLY A 261 -8.63 3.96 21.96
C GLY A 261 -7.87 5.17 21.38
N ARG A 262 -6.81 5.64 22.06
CA ARG A 262 -6.07 6.85 21.67
C ARG A 262 -4.57 6.68 21.88
N PHE A 263 -3.78 7.40 21.08
CA PHE A 263 -2.35 7.53 21.34
C PHE A 263 -2.09 8.23 22.68
N PRO A 264 -1.04 7.83 23.40
CA PRO A 264 -0.74 8.38 24.73
C PRO A 264 -0.27 9.82 24.72
N ASP A 265 0.37 10.29 23.66
CA ASP A 265 1.01 11.60 23.54
C ASP A 265 1.22 11.98 22.07
N GLU A 266 1.61 13.24 21.80
CA GLU A 266 1.89 13.72 20.44
C GLU A 266 3.04 12.97 19.77
N ASP A 267 4.09 12.63 20.51
CA ASP A 267 5.21 11.83 19.96
C ASP A 267 4.74 10.47 19.43
N SER A 268 3.65 9.94 19.97
CA SER A 268 3.08 8.67 19.52
C SER A 268 2.40 8.74 18.17
N HIS A 269 1.96 9.92 17.73
CA HIS A 269 1.46 10.14 16.38
C HIS A 269 2.58 9.96 15.35
N ASP A 270 3.73 10.61 15.55
CA ASP A 270 4.88 10.49 14.68
C ASP A 270 5.38 9.04 14.60
N GLN A 271 5.36 8.34 15.73
CA GLN A 271 5.75 6.94 15.82
C GLN A 271 4.71 6.02 15.16
N GLY A 272 3.43 6.37 15.25
CA GLY A 272 2.35 5.69 14.54
C GLY A 272 2.52 5.80 13.03
N GLU A 273 2.79 7.00 12.51
CA GLU A 273 3.10 7.22 11.10
C GLU A 273 4.35 6.45 10.65
N LEU A 274 5.40 6.49 11.46
CA LEU A 274 6.62 5.74 11.17
C LEU A 274 6.33 4.23 11.07
N PHE A 275 5.54 3.69 11.99
CA PHE A 275 5.17 2.26 11.98
C PHE A 275 4.41 1.87 10.70
N ILE A 276 3.49 2.73 10.24
CA ILE A 276 2.76 2.51 8.99
C ILE A 276 3.70 2.55 7.79
N ARG A 277 4.63 3.52 7.74
CA ARG A 277 5.63 3.62 6.67
C ARG A 277 6.56 2.42 6.62
N ILE A 278 6.95 1.88 7.78
CA ILE A 278 7.75 0.65 7.85
C ILE A 278 6.93 -0.54 7.37
N THR A 279 5.64 -0.62 7.74
CA THR A 279 4.74 -1.66 7.22
C THR A 279 4.66 -1.61 5.71
N GLU A 280 4.60 -0.42 5.13
CA GLU A 280 4.64 -0.24 3.69
C GLU A 280 5.92 -0.79 3.07
N GLN A 281 7.08 -0.52 3.67
CA GLN A 281 8.35 -1.04 3.17
C GLN A 281 8.44 -2.57 3.28
N ILE A 282 7.81 -3.16 4.31
CA ILE A 282 7.66 -4.62 4.39
C ILE A 282 6.83 -5.13 3.22
N ILE A 283 5.68 -4.51 2.93
CA ILE A 283 4.85 -4.86 1.78
C ILE A 283 5.63 -4.70 0.47
N ASP A 284 6.35 -3.59 0.31
CA ASP A 284 7.20 -3.35 -0.86
C ASP A 284 8.27 -4.45 -1.00
N SER A 285 8.90 -4.86 0.10
CA SER A 285 9.86 -5.96 0.11
C SER A 285 9.22 -7.29 -0.34
N ILE A 286 8.03 -7.60 0.16
CA ILE A 286 7.27 -8.80 -0.23
C ILE A 286 6.92 -8.76 -1.73
N LEU A 287 6.51 -7.60 -2.23
CA LEU A 287 6.17 -7.37 -3.63
C LEU A 287 7.40 -7.05 -4.51
N ARG A 288 8.59 -6.93 -3.91
CA ARG A 288 9.85 -6.56 -4.59
C ARG A 288 9.82 -5.19 -5.25
N LEU A 289 9.22 -4.25 -4.57
CA LEU A 289 9.18 -2.84 -4.97
C LEU A 289 10.27 -2.02 -4.28
N LYS A 290 10.71 -0.95 -4.94
CA LYS A 290 11.55 0.08 -4.33
C LYS A 290 10.87 1.43 -4.46
N ARG A 291 10.74 2.13 -3.35
CA ARG A 291 10.18 3.49 -3.32
C ARG A 291 11.28 4.52 -3.06
N SER A 292 11.13 5.70 -3.63
CA SER A 292 12.15 6.76 -3.56
C SER A 292 12.40 7.31 -2.14
N ASP A 293 11.46 7.17 -1.21
CA ASP A 293 11.59 7.64 0.19
C ASP A 293 12.01 6.56 1.20
N THR A 294 12.30 5.36 0.72
CA THR A 294 12.73 4.24 1.56
C THR A 294 13.89 4.64 2.48
N MET A 295 14.90 5.34 1.93
CA MET A 295 16.07 5.76 2.71
C MET A 295 15.72 6.71 3.85
N GLY A 296 14.84 7.69 3.63
CA GLY A 296 14.40 8.60 4.69
C GLY A 296 13.64 7.88 5.80
N THR A 297 12.78 6.93 5.47
CA THR A 297 12.06 6.12 6.46
C THR A 297 13.00 5.24 7.26
N LEU A 298 13.98 4.60 6.62
CA LEU A 298 14.96 3.73 7.31
C LEU A 298 15.86 4.55 8.25
N TYR A 299 16.31 5.72 7.83
CA TYR A 299 17.06 6.64 8.69
C TYR A 299 16.24 7.06 9.93
N THR A 300 14.97 7.41 9.74
CA THR A 300 14.07 7.76 10.85
C THR A 300 13.86 6.57 11.79
N LEU A 301 13.73 5.36 11.25
CA LEU A 301 13.63 4.14 12.04
C LEU A 301 14.89 3.90 12.87
N ASP A 302 16.09 4.00 12.28
CA ASP A 302 17.35 3.78 12.99
C ASP A 302 17.51 4.76 14.16
N THR A 303 17.20 6.03 13.92
CA THR A 303 17.20 7.08 14.95
C THR A 303 16.20 6.78 16.06
N PHE A 304 15.02 6.30 15.71
CA PHE A 304 13.98 5.93 16.67
C PHE A 304 14.40 4.70 17.50
N LEU A 305 14.92 3.65 16.85
CA LEU A 305 15.31 2.42 17.52
C LEU A 305 16.51 2.63 18.46
N SER A 306 17.48 3.45 18.08
CA SER A 306 18.63 3.77 18.92
C SER A 306 18.28 4.62 20.13
N GLY A 307 17.14 5.30 20.12
CA GLY A 307 16.74 6.23 21.17
C GLY A 307 17.59 7.51 21.19
N GLU A 308 18.41 7.76 20.16
CA GLU A 308 19.24 8.96 20.01
C GLU A 308 18.46 10.24 19.73
N ARG A 309 17.15 10.13 19.77
CA ARG A 309 16.28 11.16 19.28
C ARG A 309 15.76 12.16 20.26
N LYS A 310 16.05 13.41 19.99
CA LYS A 310 15.09 14.52 20.17
C LYS A 310 14.72 15.02 18.77
N GLY A 311 13.55 14.61 18.34
CA GLY A 311 12.76 15.01 17.19
C GLY A 311 13.38 15.78 16.04
N TYR A 312 13.44 15.14 14.87
CA TYR A 312 13.61 15.85 13.59
C TYR A 312 12.34 16.65 13.21
N LEU A 313 11.19 16.29 13.78
CA LEU A 313 9.90 16.98 13.54
C LEU A 313 9.58 18.06 14.60
N SER A 314 10.26 18.08 15.74
CA SER A 314 10.02 19.08 16.78
C SER A 314 10.80 20.40 16.61
N ASN A 315 11.65 20.53 15.59
CA ASN A 315 12.44 21.75 15.36
C ASN A 315 11.76 22.79 14.48
N THR A 316 10.51 22.61 14.10
CA THR A 316 9.66 23.73 13.69
C THR A 316 9.05 24.40 14.92
N LYS A 317 9.87 24.83 15.88
CA LYS A 317 9.46 25.93 16.75
C LYS A 317 9.20 27.10 15.83
N ARG A 318 7.93 27.39 15.59
CA ARG A 318 7.47 28.67 15.10
C ARG A 318 8.17 29.74 15.92
N LYS A 319 9.15 30.39 15.31
CA LYS A 319 9.53 31.73 15.78
C LYS A 319 8.31 32.58 15.49
N GLY A 320 7.60 32.96 16.54
CA GLY A 320 6.54 33.93 16.52
C GLY A 320 7.03 35.30 16.10
#